data_09e7a85f016d9e61701f0e6c1322e582
#
_entry.id   09e7a85f016d9e61701f0e6c1322e582
#
_cell.length_a   1.000
_cell.length_b   1.000
_cell.length_c   1.000
_cell.angle_alpha   90.00
_cell.angle_beta   90.00
_cell.angle_gamma   90.00
#
_symmetry.space_group_name_H-M   'P 1'
#
loop_
_entity.id
_entity.type
_entity.pdbx_description
1 polymer ?
#
loop_
_entity_poly.entity_id
_entity_poly.type
_entity_poly.pdbx_seq_one_letter_code
_entity_poly.pdbx_strand_id
1 'polypeptide(L)'
;SLRELTEARLHIQDTVVRLACERATRADLKALAANVDATEKVTRSGDYVARLESSREFYRLLAAASHNAALCLIVDSLTDILMKYLHARVSAGARLKPDLVQARRRFLGLLASRDAEAAALEMRTHLKAVHRLLTGDDREVGAPPRAAAKAARPPTRRRIRVA
;
A
#
# COMPACT_ATOMS: atom_id res chain seq x y z
N SER A 1 7.28 5.16 14.05
CA SER A 1 7.43 5.89 12.77
C SER A 1 6.63 5.23 11.65
N LEU A 2 6.41 5.95 10.56
CA LEU A 2 5.72 5.40 9.38
C LEU A 2 6.51 4.23 8.76
N ARG A 3 7.83 4.26 8.82
CA ARG A 3 8.69 3.17 8.34
C ARG A 3 8.46 1.88 9.13
N GLU A 4 8.44 1.97 10.45
CA GLU A 4 8.19 0.82 11.34
C GLU A 4 6.77 0.27 11.15
N LEU A 5 5.78 1.15 10.95
CA LEU A 5 4.43 0.73 10.59
C LEU A 5 4.39 -0.07 9.29
N THR A 6 5.11 0.40 8.27
CA THR A 6 5.16 -0.29 6.97
C THR A 6 5.87 -1.64 7.10
N GLU A 7 6.98 -1.70 7.83
CA GLU A 7 7.71 -2.94 8.10
C GLU A 7 6.82 -3.97 8.80
N ALA A 8 6.16 -3.58 9.88
CA ALA A 8 5.22 -4.45 10.60
C ALA A 8 4.10 -4.95 9.67
N ARG A 9 3.52 -4.05 8.86
CA ARG A 9 2.46 -4.41 7.91
C ARG A 9 2.93 -5.38 6.83
N LEU A 10 4.15 -5.23 6.31
CA LEU A 10 4.71 -6.17 5.32
C LEU A 10 4.77 -7.59 5.85
N HIS A 11 5.19 -7.79 7.09
CA HIS A 11 5.26 -9.13 7.71
C HIS A 11 3.88 -9.68 8.08
N ILE A 12 3.05 -8.88 8.71
CA ILE A 12 1.72 -9.32 9.15
C ILE A 12 0.82 -9.62 7.96
N GLN A 13 0.80 -8.76 6.93
CA GLN A 13 -0.03 -8.98 5.74
C GLN A 13 0.45 -10.17 4.90
N ASP A 14 1.74 -10.45 4.84
CA ASP A 14 2.25 -11.67 4.20
C ASP A 14 1.66 -12.92 4.86
N THR A 15 1.68 -12.97 6.18
CA THR A 15 1.09 -14.08 6.96
C THR A 15 -0.42 -14.17 6.74
N VAL A 16 -1.13 -13.04 6.81
CA VAL A 16 -2.59 -12.99 6.60
C VAL A 16 -2.97 -13.48 5.20
N VAL A 17 -2.28 -13.03 4.16
CA VAL A 17 -2.54 -13.43 2.77
C VAL A 17 -2.34 -14.93 2.58
N ARG A 18 -1.28 -15.51 3.11
CA ARG A 18 -1.01 -16.95 3.00
C ARG A 18 -2.10 -17.77 3.70
N LEU A 19 -2.48 -17.40 4.91
CA LEU A 19 -3.57 -18.06 5.63
C LEU A 19 -4.92 -17.86 4.93
N ALA A 20 -5.21 -16.68 4.39
CA ALA A 20 -6.42 -16.45 3.61
C ALA A 20 -6.44 -17.30 2.32
N CYS A 21 -5.32 -17.44 1.62
CA CYS A 21 -5.22 -18.37 0.48
C CYS A 21 -5.54 -19.81 0.87
N GLU A 22 -5.15 -20.24 2.06
CA GLU A 22 -5.43 -21.59 2.58
C GLU A 22 -6.88 -21.75 3.05
N ARG A 23 -7.43 -20.74 3.76
CA ARG A 23 -8.63 -20.89 4.61
C ARG A 23 -9.86 -20.15 4.11
N ALA A 24 -9.73 -19.17 3.21
CA ALA A 24 -10.86 -18.37 2.75
C ALA A 24 -11.99 -19.24 2.21
N THR A 25 -13.18 -19.01 2.70
CA THR A 25 -14.42 -19.64 2.22
C THR A 25 -14.93 -18.91 0.98
N ARG A 26 -15.93 -19.52 0.31
CA ARG A 26 -16.63 -18.84 -0.78
C ARG A 26 -17.33 -17.56 -0.30
N ALA A 27 -17.83 -17.54 0.95
CA ALA A 27 -18.46 -16.37 1.54
C ALA A 27 -17.44 -15.23 1.74
N ASP A 28 -16.21 -15.54 2.22
CA ASP A 28 -15.13 -14.56 2.39
C ASP A 28 -14.74 -13.93 1.06
N LEU A 29 -14.55 -14.75 0.01
CA LEU A 29 -14.22 -14.27 -1.34
C LEU A 29 -15.34 -13.39 -1.92
N LYS A 30 -16.60 -13.75 -1.69
CA LYS A 30 -17.74 -12.93 -2.10
C LYS A 30 -17.78 -11.59 -1.38
N ALA A 31 -17.52 -11.57 -0.07
CA ALA A 31 -17.49 -10.34 0.72
C ALA A 31 -16.36 -9.39 0.25
N LEU A 32 -15.17 -9.94 -0.01
CA LEU A 32 -14.05 -9.19 -0.57
C LEU A 32 -14.37 -8.63 -1.96
N ALA A 33 -14.99 -9.42 -2.85
CA ALA A 33 -15.39 -8.96 -4.18
C ALA A 33 -16.42 -7.82 -4.10
N ALA A 34 -17.41 -7.94 -3.22
CA ALA A 34 -18.40 -6.88 -2.99
C ALA A 34 -17.78 -5.59 -2.47
N ASN A 35 -16.77 -5.69 -1.60
CA ASN A 35 -16.00 -4.53 -1.15
C ASN A 35 -15.22 -3.86 -2.30
N VAL A 36 -14.64 -4.63 -3.21
CA VAL A 36 -13.94 -4.08 -4.38
C VAL A 36 -14.91 -3.35 -5.30
N ASP A 37 -16.11 -3.89 -5.53
CA ASP A 37 -17.15 -3.24 -6.31
C ASP A 37 -17.63 -1.94 -5.65
N ALA A 38 -17.78 -1.92 -4.32
CA ALA A 38 -18.10 -0.70 -3.57
C ALA A 38 -16.96 0.33 -3.68
N THR A 39 -15.70 -0.11 -3.59
CA THR A 39 -14.53 0.76 -3.76
C THR A 39 -14.50 1.41 -5.14
N GLU A 40 -14.87 0.68 -6.18
CA GLU A 40 -14.96 1.22 -7.54
C GLU A 40 -15.99 2.35 -7.64
N LYS A 41 -17.17 2.16 -7.05
CA LYS A 41 -18.25 3.18 -7.03
C LYS A 41 -17.80 4.46 -6.34
N VAL A 42 -17.22 4.36 -5.13
CA VAL A 42 -16.75 5.55 -4.39
C VAL A 42 -15.51 6.19 -5.03
N THR A 43 -14.70 5.42 -5.75
CA THR A 43 -13.59 5.97 -6.54
C THR A 43 -14.09 6.82 -7.70
N ARG A 44 -15.13 6.38 -8.40
CA ARG A 44 -15.76 7.13 -9.50
C ARG A 44 -16.47 8.39 -9.03
N SER A 45 -17.06 8.37 -7.83
CA SER A 45 -17.73 9.57 -7.27
C SER A 45 -16.74 10.63 -6.78
N GLY A 46 -15.46 10.30 -6.62
CA GLY A 46 -14.45 11.20 -6.08
C GLY A 46 -14.53 11.39 -4.56
N ASP A 47 -15.32 10.59 -3.86
CA ASP A 47 -15.40 10.59 -2.41
C ASP A 47 -14.19 9.88 -1.79
N TYR A 48 -13.16 10.66 -1.50
CA TYR A 48 -11.91 10.14 -0.94
C TYR A 48 -12.07 9.58 0.48
N VAL A 49 -12.98 10.14 1.29
CA VAL A 49 -13.24 9.64 2.65
C VAL A 49 -13.89 8.27 2.58
N ALA A 50 -14.95 8.12 1.80
CA ALA A 50 -15.61 6.83 1.58
C ALA A 50 -14.64 5.79 0.97
N ARG A 51 -13.71 6.23 0.10
CA ARG A 51 -12.68 5.35 -0.45
C ARG A 51 -11.69 4.87 0.61
N LEU A 52 -11.30 5.71 1.58
CA LEU A 52 -10.44 5.30 2.69
C LEU A 52 -11.15 4.30 3.60
N GLU A 53 -12.43 4.53 3.92
CA GLU A 53 -13.23 3.60 4.71
C GLU A 53 -13.43 2.26 4.00
N SER A 54 -13.65 2.27 2.69
CA SER A 54 -13.69 1.05 1.87
C SER A 54 -12.35 0.30 1.88
N SER A 55 -11.23 1.02 1.98
CA SER A 55 -9.91 0.42 2.10
C SER A 55 -9.68 -0.19 3.49
N ARG A 56 -10.16 0.45 4.55
CA ARG A 56 -10.17 -0.11 5.91
C ARG A 56 -10.93 -1.44 5.93
N GLU A 57 -12.13 -1.44 5.38
CA GLU A 57 -12.98 -2.65 5.32
C GLU A 57 -12.32 -3.77 4.52
N PHE A 58 -11.61 -3.46 3.43
CA PHE A 58 -10.88 -4.47 2.67
C PHE A 58 -9.85 -5.23 3.53
N TYR A 59 -9.04 -4.52 4.32
CA TYR A 59 -8.07 -5.16 5.21
C TYR A 59 -8.74 -5.98 6.32
N ARG A 60 -9.86 -5.49 6.87
CA ARG A 60 -10.65 -6.21 7.86
C ARG A 60 -11.20 -7.53 7.30
N LEU A 61 -11.79 -7.49 6.12
CA LEU A 61 -12.34 -8.68 5.44
C LEU A 61 -11.23 -9.68 5.08
N LEU A 62 -10.06 -9.18 4.64
CA LEU A 62 -8.92 -10.03 4.32
C LEU A 62 -8.37 -10.72 5.58
N ALA A 63 -8.26 -10.00 6.69
CA ALA A 63 -7.86 -10.58 7.97
C ALA A 63 -8.87 -11.62 8.44
N ALA A 64 -10.17 -11.36 8.33
CA ALA A 64 -11.23 -12.31 8.66
C ALA A 64 -11.12 -13.60 7.82
N ALA A 65 -10.78 -13.48 6.53
CA ALA A 65 -10.58 -14.62 5.63
C ALA A 65 -9.39 -15.51 6.02
N SER A 66 -8.46 -15.05 6.85
CA SER A 66 -7.40 -15.87 7.45
C SER A 66 -7.92 -16.84 8.52
N HIS A 67 -9.15 -16.62 9.00
CA HIS A 67 -9.75 -17.36 10.13
C HIS A 67 -8.85 -17.43 11.36
N ASN A 68 -8.17 -16.31 11.67
CA ASN A 68 -7.30 -16.15 12.84
C ASN A 68 -7.67 -14.86 13.59
N ALA A 69 -8.38 -14.98 14.70
CA ALA A 69 -8.87 -13.85 15.47
C ALA A 69 -7.75 -12.94 16.01
N ALA A 70 -6.59 -13.49 16.35
CA ALA A 70 -5.46 -12.69 16.82
C ALA A 70 -4.90 -11.80 15.69
N LEU A 71 -4.80 -12.34 14.47
CA LEU A 71 -4.38 -11.55 13.31
C LEU A 71 -5.40 -10.46 12.96
N CYS A 72 -6.70 -10.70 13.13
CA CYS A 72 -7.72 -9.67 12.95
C CYS A 72 -7.46 -8.46 13.84
N LEU A 73 -7.23 -8.67 15.15
CA LEU A 73 -6.94 -7.61 16.11
C LEU A 73 -5.67 -6.82 15.75
N ILE A 74 -4.62 -7.52 15.34
CA ILE A 74 -3.35 -6.90 14.92
C ILE A 74 -3.56 -6.06 13.65
N VAL A 75 -4.23 -6.62 12.64
CA VAL A 75 -4.50 -5.91 11.38
C VAL A 75 -5.36 -4.68 11.62
N ASP A 76 -6.41 -4.77 12.44
CA ASP A 76 -7.27 -3.63 12.78
C ASP A 76 -6.45 -2.51 13.42
N SER A 77 -5.60 -2.84 14.41
CA SER A 77 -4.75 -1.86 15.09
C SER A 77 -3.76 -1.17 14.11
N LEU A 78 -3.08 -1.94 13.26
CA LEU A 78 -2.16 -1.40 12.26
C LEU A 78 -2.88 -0.57 11.21
N THR A 79 -4.10 -0.97 10.84
CA THR A 79 -4.93 -0.27 9.86
C THR A 79 -5.43 1.06 10.43
N ASP A 80 -5.81 1.12 11.70
CA ASP A 80 -6.22 2.36 12.36
C ASP A 80 -5.10 3.41 12.36
N ILE A 81 -3.87 2.99 12.63
CA ILE A 81 -2.71 3.88 12.55
C ILE A 81 -2.49 4.34 11.11
N LEU A 82 -2.57 3.43 10.13
CA LEU A 82 -2.43 3.76 8.71
C LEU A 82 -3.48 4.79 8.27
N MET A 83 -4.76 4.60 8.66
CA MET A 83 -5.85 5.49 8.27
C MET A 83 -5.61 6.93 8.74
N LYS A 84 -5.04 7.13 9.94
CA LYS A 84 -4.65 8.47 10.42
C LYS A 84 -3.65 9.15 9.49
N TYR A 85 -2.63 8.44 9.02
CA TYR A 85 -1.67 8.97 8.04
C TYR A 85 -2.32 9.26 6.69
N LEU A 86 -3.17 8.36 6.19
CA LEU A 86 -3.85 8.53 4.90
C LEU A 86 -4.82 9.71 4.93
N HIS A 87 -5.63 9.85 5.98
CA HIS A 87 -6.52 11.01 6.15
C HIS A 87 -5.74 12.33 6.16
N ALA A 88 -4.63 12.40 6.88
CA ALA A 88 -3.78 13.59 6.91
C ALA A 88 -3.22 13.92 5.52
N ARG A 89 -2.79 12.93 4.74
CA ARG A 89 -2.26 13.13 3.39
C ARG A 89 -3.34 13.55 2.40
N VAL A 90 -4.53 12.95 2.46
CA VAL A 90 -5.67 13.33 1.61
C VAL A 90 -6.13 14.75 1.94
N SER A 91 -6.22 15.11 3.22
CA SER A 91 -6.55 16.48 3.65
C SER A 91 -5.51 17.50 3.20
N ALA A 92 -4.25 17.11 3.03
CA ALA A 92 -3.18 17.92 2.46
C ALA A 92 -3.16 17.94 0.91
N GLY A 93 -4.18 17.37 0.25
CA GLY A 93 -4.33 17.40 -1.21
C GLY A 93 -3.68 16.25 -1.96
N ALA A 94 -3.17 15.21 -1.27
CA ALA A 94 -2.64 14.04 -1.94
C ALA A 94 -3.75 13.29 -2.71
N ARG A 95 -3.45 12.90 -3.94
CA ARG A 95 -4.37 12.11 -4.77
C ARG A 95 -4.09 10.62 -4.59
N LEU A 96 -5.14 9.88 -4.26
CA LEU A 96 -5.08 8.42 -4.22
C LEU A 96 -5.01 7.87 -5.65
N LYS A 97 -4.17 6.85 -5.87
CA LYS A 97 -3.99 6.25 -7.21
C LYS A 97 -5.29 5.65 -7.74
N PRO A 98 -5.61 5.83 -9.03
CA PRO A 98 -6.84 5.30 -9.63
C PRO A 98 -6.82 3.79 -9.83
N ASP A 99 -5.65 3.17 -9.93
CA ASP A 99 -5.44 1.76 -10.25
C ASP A 99 -5.66 0.77 -9.07
N LEU A 100 -6.05 1.28 -7.89
CA LEU A 100 -6.29 0.46 -6.70
C LEU A 100 -7.32 -0.65 -6.96
N VAL A 101 -8.41 -0.34 -7.65
CA VAL A 101 -9.49 -1.32 -7.94
C VAL A 101 -8.97 -2.46 -8.78
N GLN A 102 -8.19 -2.16 -9.83
CA GLN A 102 -7.61 -3.20 -10.69
C GLN A 102 -6.59 -4.06 -9.94
N ALA A 103 -5.73 -3.46 -9.10
CA ALA A 103 -4.81 -4.19 -8.26
C ALA A 103 -5.53 -5.15 -7.31
N ARG A 104 -6.63 -4.70 -6.69
CA ARG A 104 -7.45 -5.55 -5.83
C ARG A 104 -8.15 -6.67 -6.59
N ARG A 105 -8.66 -6.43 -7.81
CA ARG A 105 -9.25 -7.48 -8.64
C ARG A 105 -8.22 -8.56 -9.00
N ARG A 106 -6.99 -8.18 -9.38
CA ARG A 106 -5.90 -9.14 -9.60
C ARG A 106 -5.60 -9.94 -8.34
N PHE A 107 -5.46 -9.27 -7.21
CA PHE A 107 -5.23 -9.91 -5.91
C PHE A 107 -6.33 -10.92 -5.57
N LEU A 108 -7.61 -10.58 -5.74
CA LEU A 108 -8.71 -11.50 -5.49
C LEU A 108 -8.68 -12.72 -6.41
N GLY A 109 -8.29 -12.56 -7.68
CA GLY A 109 -8.08 -13.68 -8.59
C GLY A 109 -7.01 -14.65 -8.08
N LEU A 110 -5.88 -14.13 -7.60
CA LEU A 110 -4.80 -14.91 -7.01
C LEU A 110 -5.24 -15.60 -5.70
N LEU A 111 -6.00 -14.91 -4.86
CA LEU A 111 -6.55 -15.48 -3.63
C LEU A 111 -7.53 -16.63 -3.94
N ALA A 112 -8.41 -16.45 -4.93
CA ALA A 112 -9.36 -17.46 -5.35
C ALA A 112 -8.69 -18.68 -5.98
N SER A 113 -7.60 -18.50 -6.72
CA SER A 113 -6.78 -19.58 -7.27
C SER A 113 -5.84 -20.26 -6.27
N ARG A 114 -5.82 -19.76 -5.01
CA ARG A 114 -4.94 -20.26 -3.94
C ARG A 114 -3.44 -20.09 -4.22
N ASP A 115 -3.06 -19.17 -5.09
CA ASP A 115 -1.65 -18.86 -5.38
C ASP A 115 -1.10 -17.92 -4.30
N ALA A 116 -0.64 -18.52 -3.19
CA ALA A 116 -0.18 -17.78 -2.02
C ALA A 116 1.07 -16.92 -2.31
N GLU A 117 1.99 -17.40 -3.16
CA GLU A 117 3.21 -16.67 -3.49
C GLU A 117 2.90 -15.43 -4.33
N ALA A 118 2.10 -15.58 -5.38
CA ALA A 118 1.71 -14.46 -6.23
C ALA A 118 0.81 -13.46 -5.48
N ALA A 119 -0.12 -13.94 -4.65
CA ALA A 119 -0.97 -13.08 -3.83
C ALA A 119 -0.15 -12.27 -2.80
N ALA A 120 0.81 -12.90 -2.13
CA ALA A 120 1.70 -12.23 -1.19
C ALA A 120 2.58 -11.18 -1.89
N LEU A 121 3.09 -11.47 -3.09
CA LEU A 121 3.86 -10.51 -3.89
C LEU A 121 3.02 -9.30 -4.31
N GLU A 122 1.79 -9.52 -4.79
CA GLU A 122 0.86 -8.43 -5.18
C GLU A 122 0.55 -7.54 -3.96
N MET A 123 0.27 -8.12 -2.80
CA MET A 123 0.03 -7.38 -1.55
C MET A 123 1.27 -6.58 -1.14
N ARG A 124 2.46 -7.16 -1.18
CA ARG A 124 3.71 -6.48 -0.84
C ARG A 124 3.97 -5.28 -1.76
N THR A 125 3.72 -5.43 -3.04
CA THR A 125 3.83 -4.36 -4.03
C THR A 125 2.87 -3.21 -3.72
N HIS A 126 1.63 -3.55 -3.36
CA HIS A 126 0.62 -2.58 -2.95
C HIS A 126 1.03 -1.82 -1.68
N LEU A 127 1.48 -2.51 -0.63
CA LEU A 127 1.90 -1.88 0.62
C LEU A 127 3.07 -0.92 0.44
N LYS A 128 4.05 -1.28 -0.41
CA LYS A 128 5.16 -0.40 -0.77
C LYS A 128 4.68 0.85 -1.55
N ALA A 129 3.69 0.69 -2.43
CA ALA A 129 3.10 1.83 -3.14
C ALA A 129 2.36 2.79 -2.18
N VAL A 130 1.65 2.26 -1.18
CA VAL A 130 1.01 3.07 -0.12
C VAL A 130 2.07 3.80 0.70
N HIS A 131 3.17 3.15 1.06
CA HIS A 131 4.28 3.80 1.77
C HIS A 131 4.84 4.99 0.99
N ARG A 132 5.13 4.82 -0.31
CA ARG A 132 5.59 5.92 -1.18
C ARG A 132 4.61 7.09 -1.22
N LEU A 133 3.31 6.80 -1.33
CA LEU A 133 2.26 7.83 -1.26
C LEU A 133 2.32 8.62 0.04
N LEU A 134 2.56 7.94 1.16
CA LEU A 134 2.57 8.56 2.49
C LEU A 134 3.84 9.37 2.75
N THR A 135 4.99 8.92 2.25
CA THR A 135 6.28 9.61 2.43
C THR A 135 6.52 10.71 1.40
N GLY A 136 5.82 10.68 0.26
CA GLY A 136 6.15 11.52 -0.90
C GLY A 136 7.50 11.16 -1.54
N ASP A 137 8.05 10.00 -1.20
CA ASP A 137 9.34 9.55 -1.69
C ASP A 137 9.14 8.53 -2.82
N ASP A 138 9.48 8.94 -4.06
CA ASP A 138 9.49 8.05 -5.21
C ASP A 138 10.72 7.12 -5.24
N ARG A 139 11.59 7.19 -4.22
CA ARG A 139 12.73 6.30 -4.08
C ARG A 139 12.27 4.91 -3.67
N GLU A 140 12.83 3.89 -4.29
CA GLU A 140 12.54 2.50 -3.95
C GLU A 140 12.84 2.21 -2.48
N VAL A 141 11.86 1.66 -1.76
CA VAL A 141 12.05 1.14 -0.41
C VAL A 141 12.98 -0.06 -0.51
N GLY A 142 14.26 0.14 -0.13
CA GLY A 142 15.31 -0.88 -0.22
C GLY A 142 16.53 -0.51 -1.06
N ALA A 143 16.53 0.62 -1.77
CA ALA A 143 17.75 1.11 -2.40
C ALA A 143 18.64 1.83 -1.37
N PRO A 144 19.97 1.57 -1.33
CA PRO A 144 20.88 2.29 -0.45
C PRO A 144 20.86 3.79 -0.80
N PRO A 145 21.06 4.70 0.18
CA PRO A 145 21.04 6.13 -0.08
C PRO A 145 22.11 6.46 -1.14
N ARG A 146 21.69 7.08 -2.23
CA ARG A 146 22.62 7.63 -3.24
C ARG A 146 23.52 8.63 -2.52
N ALA A 147 24.83 8.34 -2.49
CA ALA A 147 25.84 9.27 -2.03
C ALA A 147 25.66 10.60 -2.76
N ALA A 148 25.58 11.70 -1.99
CA ALA A 148 25.42 13.02 -2.54
C ALA A 148 26.49 13.27 -3.61
N ALA A 149 26.08 13.47 -4.84
CA ALA A 149 26.98 13.86 -5.92
C ALA A 149 27.60 15.20 -5.55
N LYS A 150 28.89 15.17 -5.21
CA LYS A 150 29.70 16.36 -4.99
C LYS A 150 29.55 17.28 -6.21
N ALA A 151 28.98 18.44 -5.99
CA ALA A 151 28.92 19.50 -6.99
C ALA A 151 30.34 19.81 -7.47
N ALA A 152 30.66 19.43 -8.69
CA ALA A 152 31.86 19.83 -9.36
C ALA A 152 31.78 21.34 -9.66
N ARG A 153 32.61 22.11 -8.99
CA ARG A 153 32.78 23.55 -9.17
C ARG A 153 33.37 23.76 -10.58
N PRO A 154 32.79 24.59 -11.45
CA PRO A 154 33.38 24.87 -12.76
C PRO A 154 34.69 25.64 -12.61
N PRO A 155 35.70 25.41 -13.45
CA PRO A 155 36.98 26.11 -13.39
C PRO A 155 36.80 27.58 -13.76
N THR A 156 37.36 28.49 -12.95
CA THR A 156 37.42 29.92 -13.21
C THR A 156 38.29 30.19 -14.42
N ARG A 157 37.71 30.78 -15.48
CA ARG A 157 38.43 31.30 -16.67
C ARG A 157 39.34 32.44 -16.22
N ARG A 158 40.65 32.19 -16.23
CA ARG A 158 41.70 33.20 -16.14
C ARG A 158 41.68 34.10 -17.36
N ARG A 159 41.35 35.37 -17.19
CA ARG A 159 41.52 36.37 -18.26
C ARG A 159 42.99 36.58 -18.51
N ILE A 160 43.45 36.27 -19.70
CA ILE A 160 44.77 36.67 -20.22
C ILE A 160 44.63 38.13 -20.67
N ARG A 161 45.39 38.99 -20.06
CA ARG A 161 45.58 40.39 -20.49
C ARG A 161 46.69 40.37 -21.50
N VAL A 162 46.41 40.76 -22.76
CA VAL A 162 47.43 40.98 -23.79
C VAL A 162 47.82 42.47 -23.72
N ALA A 163 49.10 42.71 -23.64
CA ALA A 163 49.74 44.02 -23.72
C ALA A 163 49.84 44.47 -25.17
#